data_c1aec0c467d10260c60f20e3fe3478eb
#
_entry.id   c1aec0c467d10260c60f20e3fe3478eb
#
_cell.length_a   1.000
_cell.length_b   1.000
_cell.length_c   1.000
_cell.angle_alpha   90.00
_cell.angle_beta   90.00
_cell.angle_gamma   90.00
#
_symmetry.space_group_name_H-M   'P 1'
#
loop_
_entity.id
_entity.type
_entity.pdbx_description
1 polymer ?
#
loop_
_entity_poly.entity_id
_entity_poly.type
_entity_poly.pdbx_seq_one_letter_code
_entity_poly.pdbx_strand_id
1 'polypeptide(L)'
;LTQQYIVDGIQRTTALNKFRHMNWKTTKSFENSVIQYQAKMRDDEGHLIKDKDGSILWENREFDIKNKTFEQLPDELKKKFDDYQIRIVIHQNCTMQEISKLVRRYNRNKSMGSNQKALTWIPTYARKIKNIANNEFYKNCVSYSKSMRKNGTYEQTVANSVMATFHLNDWKKTPNDRNEYLEENSSFDEFEKVNEYGNRIAKVCGNKFQNIFVFKDILCWIATFDKFT
;
A
#
# COMPACT_ATOMS: atom_id res chain seq x y z
N LEU A 1 -22.40 -7.89 -4.26
CA LEU A 1 -21.55 -7.42 -3.14
C LEU A 1 -20.90 -6.11 -3.56
N THR A 2 -21.21 -5.02 -2.88
CA THR A 2 -20.62 -3.69 -3.13
C THR A 2 -19.15 -3.75 -2.71
N GLN A 3 -18.25 -3.52 -3.65
CA GLN A 3 -16.82 -3.55 -3.37
C GLN A 3 -16.40 -2.30 -2.58
N GLN A 4 -15.70 -2.47 -1.46
CA GLN A 4 -15.24 -1.39 -0.60
C GLN A 4 -13.72 -1.21 -0.75
N TYR A 5 -13.27 0.03 -0.77
CA TYR A 5 -11.85 0.40 -0.87
C TYR A 5 -11.44 1.30 0.28
N ILE A 6 -10.31 1.03 0.89
CA ILE A 6 -9.69 1.94 1.86
C ILE A 6 -8.78 2.90 1.10
N VAL A 7 -9.16 4.16 1.04
CA VAL A 7 -8.45 5.22 0.30
C VAL A 7 -7.25 5.77 1.09
N ASP A 8 -7.41 5.94 2.40
CA ASP A 8 -6.35 6.34 3.35
C ASP A 8 -6.50 5.58 4.68
N GLY A 9 -5.41 5.51 5.43
CA GLY A 9 -5.40 4.94 6.78
C GLY A 9 -5.02 3.46 6.86
N ILE A 10 -4.78 2.75 5.76
CA ILE A 10 -4.41 1.31 5.76
C ILE A 10 -3.26 1.03 6.74
N GLN A 11 -2.20 1.85 6.72
CA GLN A 11 -1.05 1.64 7.60
C GLN A 11 -1.41 1.83 9.07
N ARG A 12 -2.19 2.86 9.40
CA ARG A 12 -2.64 3.16 10.77
C ARG A 12 -3.55 2.07 11.30
N THR A 13 -4.59 1.69 10.54
CA THR A 13 -5.51 0.62 10.95
C THR A 13 -4.81 -0.73 11.07
N THR A 14 -3.88 -1.04 10.17
CA THR A 14 -3.06 -2.26 10.24
C THR A 14 -2.18 -2.26 11.49
N ALA A 15 -1.53 -1.14 11.82
CA ALA A 15 -0.67 -1.05 13.00
C ALA A 15 -1.49 -1.22 14.29
N LEU A 16 -2.64 -0.55 14.40
CA LEU A 16 -3.55 -0.68 15.54
C LEU A 16 -4.06 -2.13 15.70
N ASN A 17 -4.50 -2.75 14.60
CA ASN A 17 -4.96 -4.13 14.62
C ASN A 17 -3.87 -5.12 15.04
N LYS A 18 -2.65 -4.95 14.52
CA LYS A 18 -1.51 -5.81 14.87
C LYS A 18 -1.10 -5.62 16.33
N PHE A 19 -1.10 -4.39 16.83
CA PHE A 19 -0.82 -4.12 18.23
C PHE A 19 -1.87 -4.76 19.14
N ARG A 20 -3.15 -4.60 18.81
CA ARG A 20 -4.27 -5.12 19.61
C ARG A 20 -4.38 -6.65 19.61
N HIS A 21 -4.18 -7.29 18.46
CA HIS A 21 -4.56 -8.70 18.24
C HIS A 21 -3.41 -9.64 17.86
N MET A 22 -2.22 -9.12 17.52
CA MET A 22 -1.10 -9.94 17.02
C MET A 22 0.18 -9.81 17.85
N ASN A 23 0.08 -9.39 19.09
CA ASN A 23 1.23 -9.21 20.00
C ASN A 23 2.38 -8.35 19.42
N TRP A 24 2.08 -7.44 18.51
CA TRP A 24 3.07 -6.48 18.05
C TRP A 24 3.48 -5.55 19.18
N LYS A 25 4.77 -5.29 19.22
CA LYS A 25 5.34 -4.37 20.19
C LYS A 25 5.40 -2.95 19.65
N THR A 26 5.25 -2.00 20.53
CA THR A 26 5.60 -0.61 20.23
C THR A 26 7.08 -0.49 19.89
N THR A 27 7.46 0.56 19.16
CA THR A 27 8.87 0.76 18.76
C THR A 27 9.79 0.95 19.96
N LYS A 28 11.08 0.66 19.76
CA LYS A 28 12.13 0.87 20.79
C LYS A 28 12.62 2.33 20.85
N SER A 29 12.41 3.11 19.80
CA SER A 29 12.90 4.48 19.66
C SER A 29 11.74 5.48 19.66
N PHE A 30 11.32 5.90 20.86
CA PHE A 30 10.42 7.02 21.10
C PHE A 30 11.13 8.12 21.84
N GLU A 31 10.95 9.36 21.45
CA GLU A 31 11.41 10.51 22.24
C GLU A 31 10.53 10.70 23.50
N ASN A 32 9.21 10.50 23.37
CA ASN A 32 8.24 10.63 24.46
C ASN A 32 7.48 9.31 24.67
N SER A 33 8.12 8.33 25.30
CA SER A 33 7.55 7.00 25.49
C SER A 33 6.72 6.85 26.76
N VAL A 34 6.83 7.79 27.69
CA VAL A 34 6.12 7.75 28.97
C VAL A 34 4.74 8.39 28.78
N ILE A 35 3.69 7.62 29.06
CA ILE A 35 2.30 8.07 29.04
C ILE A 35 1.85 8.31 30.49
N GLN A 36 1.33 9.52 30.74
CA GLN A 36 0.62 9.80 31.98
C GLN A 36 -0.84 9.39 31.86
N TYR A 37 -1.36 8.73 32.87
CA TYR A 37 -2.75 8.27 32.91
C TYR A 37 -3.31 8.26 34.34
N GLN A 38 -4.63 8.32 34.42
CA GLN A 38 -5.36 8.19 35.67
C GLN A 38 -5.56 6.70 35.98
N ALA A 39 -5.07 6.24 37.12
CA ALA A 39 -5.28 4.89 37.60
C ALA A 39 -6.18 4.92 38.84
N LYS A 40 -6.98 3.89 39.03
CA LYS A 40 -7.75 3.71 40.26
C LYS A 40 -6.82 3.39 41.42
N MET A 41 -6.96 4.10 42.53
CA MET A 41 -6.18 3.81 43.74
C MET A 41 -6.58 2.45 44.32
N ARG A 42 -5.57 1.67 44.70
CA ARG A 42 -5.74 0.36 45.34
C ARG A 42 -4.90 0.32 46.62
N ASP A 43 -5.38 -0.41 47.62
CA ASP A 43 -4.60 -0.72 48.80
C ASP A 43 -3.59 -1.84 48.56
N ASP A 44 -2.81 -2.21 49.55
CA ASP A 44 -1.79 -3.24 49.51
C ASP A 44 -2.37 -4.65 49.19
N GLU A 45 -3.67 -4.85 49.43
CA GLU A 45 -4.41 -6.09 49.13
C GLU A 45 -5.07 -6.05 47.74
N GLY A 46 -4.97 -4.92 47.03
CA GLY A 46 -5.50 -4.73 45.67
C GLY A 46 -6.96 -4.26 45.58
N HIS A 47 -7.60 -3.96 46.72
CA HIS A 47 -8.96 -3.43 46.79
C HIS A 47 -8.99 -1.96 46.37
N LEU A 48 -10.11 -1.52 45.79
CA LEU A 48 -10.31 -0.12 45.40
C LEU A 48 -10.50 0.77 46.61
N ILE A 49 -9.70 1.83 46.70
CA ILE A 49 -9.85 2.86 47.73
C ILE A 49 -10.97 3.82 47.33
N LYS A 50 -11.88 4.07 48.23
CA LYS A 50 -13.03 4.97 48.08
C LYS A 50 -12.93 6.13 49.01
N ASP A 51 -13.49 7.28 48.63
CA ASP A 51 -13.69 8.41 49.53
C ASP A 51 -14.88 8.20 50.48
N LYS A 52 -15.18 9.22 51.27
CA LYS A 52 -16.28 9.19 52.26
C LYS A 52 -17.66 9.06 51.64
N ASP A 53 -17.80 9.43 50.36
CA ASP A 53 -19.05 9.37 49.59
C ASP A 53 -19.17 8.07 48.78
N GLY A 54 -18.20 7.17 48.90
CA GLY A 54 -18.16 5.89 48.19
C GLY A 54 -17.60 5.96 46.78
N SER A 55 -17.12 7.12 46.36
CA SER A 55 -16.53 7.30 45.02
C SER A 55 -15.10 6.77 44.97
N ILE A 56 -14.70 6.17 43.85
CA ILE A 56 -13.34 5.61 43.66
C ILE A 56 -12.34 6.74 43.56
N LEU A 57 -11.26 6.66 44.34
CA LEU A 57 -10.13 7.58 44.27
C LEU A 57 -9.23 7.24 43.08
N TRP A 58 -8.69 8.28 42.42
CA TRP A 58 -7.82 8.18 41.29
C TRP A 58 -6.49 8.85 41.58
N GLU A 59 -5.43 8.30 41.00
CA GLU A 59 -4.08 8.86 41.05
C GLU A 59 -3.45 8.98 39.67
N ASN A 60 -2.50 9.90 39.52
CA ASN A 60 -1.71 10.00 38.30
C ASN A 60 -0.57 8.98 38.33
N ARG A 61 -0.49 8.15 37.31
CA ARG A 61 0.60 7.19 37.09
C ARG A 61 1.25 7.41 35.75
N GLU A 62 2.48 6.95 35.67
CA GLU A 62 3.27 6.95 34.41
C GLU A 62 3.52 5.53 33.98
N PHE A 63 3.52 5.31 32.65
CA PHE A 63 3.83 4.03 32.08
C PHE A 63 4.70 4.21 30.82
N ASP A 64 5.86 3.55 30.80
CA ASP A 64 6.73 3.55 29.61
C ASP A 64 6.26 2.48 28.61
N ILE A 65 5.77 2.94 27.46
CA ILE A 65 5.24 2.06 26.39
C ILE A 65 6.33 1.50 25.47
N LYS A 66 7.61 1.80 25.68
CA LYS A 66 8.71 1.28 24.83
C LYS A 66 8.72 -0.25 24.82
N ASN A 67 8.73 -0.81 23.59
CA ASN A 67 8.85 -2.25 23.37
C ASN A 67 7.80 -3.09 24.15
N LYS A 68 6.61 -2.52 24.38
CA LYS A 68 5.49 -3.17 25.06
C LYS A 68 4.48 -3.72 24.06
N THR A 69 3.89 -4.86 24.40
CA THR A 69 2.70 -5.39 23.70
C THR A 69 1.45 -4.82 24.35
N PHE A 70 0.29 -4.97 23.71
CA PHE A 70 -1.00 -4.57 24.27
C PHE A 70 -1.27 -5.23 25.63
N GLU A 71 -0.97 -6.52 25.77
CA GLU A 71 -1.20 -7.27 27.01
C GLU A 71 -0.36 -6.77 28.17
N GLN A 72 0.77 -6.12 27.91
CA GLN A 72 1.63 -5.53 28.93
C GLN A 72 1.19 -4.15 29.41
N LEU A 73 0.16 -3.56 28.79
CA LEU A 73 -0.40 -2.29 29.24
C LEU A 73 -1.20 -2.47 30.54
N PRO A 74 -1.21 -1.47 31.43
CA PRO A 74 -2.19 -1.38 32.50
C PRO A 74 -3.63 -1.42 31.99
N ASP A 75 -4.56 -1.94 32.81
CA ASP A 75 -5.95 -2.13 32.37
C ASP A 75 -6.65 -0.83 31.98
N GLU A 76 -6.32 0.26 32.66
CA GLU A 76 -6.84 1.60 32.32
C GLU A 76 -6.37 2.06 30.94
N LEU A 77 -5.12 1.77 30.56
CA LEU A 77 -4.60 2.09 29.24
C LEU A 77 -5.15 1.14 28.16
N LYS A 78 -5.35 -0.15 28.47
CA LYS A 78 -6.07 -1.08 27.57
C LYS A 78 -7.46 -0.58 27.26
N LYS A 79 -8.21 -0.21 28.30
CA LYS A 79 -9.56 0.34 28.17
C LYS A 79 -9.56 1.62 27.34
N LYS A 80 -8.64 2.56 27.63
CA LYS A 80 -8.52 3.82 26.87
C LYS A 80 -8.20 3.58 25.40
N PHE A 81 -7.41 2.55 25.11
CA PHE A 81 -7.11 2.15 23.72
C PHE A 81 -8.35 1.56 23.03
N ASP A 82 -9.07 0.65 23.71
CA ASP A 82 -10.27 -0.01 23.15
C ASP A 82 -11.45 0.97 22.99
N ASP A 83 -11.58 1.95 23.88
CA ASP A 83 -12.61 2.99 23.82
C ASP A 83 -12.27 4.12 22.82
N TYR A 84 -11.07 4.10 22.21
CA TYR A 84 -10.66 5.15 21.26
C TYR A 84 -11.49 5.09 19.97
N GLN A 85 -12.18 6.20 19.70
CA GLN A 85 -13.02 6.32 18.51
C GLN A 85 -12.23 6.77 17.30
N ILE A 86 -12.30 5.99 16.23
CA ILE A 86 -11.72 6.32 14.91
C ILE A 86 -12.82 6.94 14.06
N ARG A 87 -12.63 8.19 13.64
CA ARG A 87 -13.54 8.82 12.67
C ARG A 87 -13.30 8.26 11.29
N ILE A 88 -14.35 7.73 10.67
CA ILE A 88 -14.34 7.18 9.32
C ILE A 88 -15.19 8.08 8.41
N VAL A 89 -14.65 8.46 7.26
CA VAL A 89 -15.40 9.14 6.19
C VAL A 89 -15.69 8.13 5.10
N ILE A 90 -16.96 7.94 4.77
CA ILE A 90 -17.40 7.00 3.75
C ILE A 90 -17.85 7.80 2.51
N HIS A 91 -17.22 7.52 1.38
CA HIS A 91 -17.64 8.02 0.07
C HIS A 91 -18.42 6.91 -0.64
N GLN A 92 -19.69 7.19 -0.97
CA GLN A 92 -20.58 6.21 -1.60
C GLN A 92 -20.67 6.46 -3.11
N ASN A 93 -20.95 5.40 -3.87
CA ASN A 93 -21.20 5.44 -5.32
C ASN A 93 -20.07 6.09 -6.14
N CYS A 94 -18.82 5.93 -5.71
CA CYS A 94 -17.66 6.47 -6.41
C CYS A 94 -17.25 5.59 -7.60
N THR A 95 -16.95 6.22 -8.71
CA THR A 95 -16.26 5.60 -9.84
C THR A 95 -14.79 5.34 -9.50
N MET A 96 -14.12 4.46 -10.24
CA MET A 96 -12.67 4.21 -10.06
C MET A 96 -11.82 5.48 -10.26
N GLN A 97 -12.24 6.35 -11.16
CA GLN A 97 -11.57 7.65 -11.38
C GLN A 97 -11.69 8.57 -10.17
N GLU A 98 -12.88 8.64 -9.55
CA GLU A 98 -13.07 9.43 -8.31
C GLU A 98 -12.29 8.85 -7.15
N ILE A 99 -12.27 7.52 -6.97
CA ILE A 99 -11.43 6.85 -5.97
C ILE A 99 -9.96 7.22 -6.16
N SER A 100 -9.45 7.18 -7.40
CA SER A 100 -8.06 7.55 -7.70
C SER A 100 -7.77 9.03 -7.42
N LYS A 101 -8.71 9.94 -7.69
CA LYS A 101 -8.62 11.36 -7.30
C LYS A 101 -8.54 11.50 -5.77
N LEU A 102 -9.35 10.77 -5.01
CA LEU A 102 -9.30 10.76 -3.55
C LEU A 102 -7.97 10.23 -3.03
N VAL A 103 -7.46 9.12 -3.57
CA VAL A 103 -6.14 8.58 -3.23
C VAL A 103 -5.05 9.63 -3.43
N ARG A 104 -5.01 10.32 -4.57
CA ARG A 104 -4.05 11.39 -4.83
C ARG A 104 -4.20 12.55 -3.84
N ARG A 105 -5.43 12.96 -3.51
CA ARG A 105 -5.71 14.05 -2.57
C ARG A 105 -5.24 13.74 -1.16
N TYR A 106 -5.59 12.56 -0.62
CA TYR A 106 -5.25 12.18 0.75
C TYR A 106 -3.74 11.85 0.93
N ASN A 107 -3.06 11.45 -0.14
CA ASN A 107 -1.63 11.14 -0.09
C ASN A 107 -0.72 12.30 -0.55
N ARG A 108 -1.24 13.52 -0.70
CA ARG A 108 -0.43 14.70 -1.10
C ARG A 108 0.79 14.93 -0.21
N ASN A 109 0.66 14.70 1.09
CA ASN A 109 1.70 14.95 2.11
C ASN A 109 2.57 13.71 2.40
N LYS A 110 2.30 12.56 1.78
CA LYS A 110 3.14 11.37 1.86
C LYS A 110 3.90 11.21 0.56
N SER A 111 5.19 10.95 0.64
CA SER A 111 5.99 10.64 -0.55
C SER A 111 5.61 9.26 -1.11
N MET A 112 4.57 9.22 -1.94
CA MET A 112 4.40 8.08 -2.85
C MET A 112 5.58 8.09 -3.84
N GLY A 113 6.17 6.92 -4.10
CA GLY A 113 7.14 6.80 -5.19
C GLY A 113 6.52 7.25 -6.52
N SER A 114 7.34 7.82 -7.42
CA SER A 114 6.83 8.37 -8.68
C SER A 114 6.02 7.36 -9.50
N ASN A 115 6.45 6.10 -9.56
CA ASN A 115 5.72 5.03 -10.26
C ASN A 115 4.40 4.66 -9.56
N GLN A 116 4.36 4.63 -8.22
CA GLN A 116 3.12 4.41 -7.47
C GLN A 116 2.11 5.55 -7.71
N LYS A 117 2.61 6.79 -7.75
CA LYS A 117 1.79 7.96 -8.07
C LYS A 117 1.26 7.87 -9.51
N ALA A 118 2.11 7.47 -10.45
CA ALA A 118 1.73 7.32 -11.85
C ALA A 118 0.58 6.31 -12.03
N LEU A 119 0.57 5.21 -11.29
CA LEU A 119 -0.52 4.21 -11.36
C LEU A 119 -1.90 4.77 -10.93
N THR A 120 -1.94 5.87 -10.20
CA THR A 120 -3.22 6.53 -9.87
C THR A 120 -3.82 7.33 -11.05
N TRP A 121 -3.07 7.48 -12.14
CA TRP A 121 -3.52 8.15 -13.36
C TRP A 121 -4.08 7.19 -14.42
N ILE A 122 -4.05 5.87 -14.14
CA ILE A 122 -4.54 4.82 -15.03
C ILE A 122 -5.47 3.83 -14.27
N PRO A 123 -6.52 4.33 -13.60
CA PRO A 123 -7.36 3.51 -12.71
C PRO A 123 -8.13 2.41 -13.42
N THR A 124 -8.58 2.63 -14.65
CA THR A 124 -9.33 1.65 -15.44
C THR A 124 -8.50 0.38 -15.67
N TYR A 125 -7.23 0.53 -16.00
CA TYR A 125 -6.33 -0.57 -16.32
C TYR A 125 -5.47 -1.04 -15.14
N ALA A 126 -5.53 -0.37 -13.98
CA ALA A 126 -4.62 -0.63 -12.85
C ALA A 126 -4.62 -2.10 -12.40
N ARG A 127 -5.80 -2.74 -12.35
CA ARG A 127 -5.90 -4.17 -12.01
C ARG A 127 -5.26 -5.08 -13.06
N LYS A 128 -5.48 -4.77 -14.34
CA LYS A 128 -4.90 -5.53 -15.47
C LYS A 128 -3.38 -5.40 -15.46
N ILE A 129 -2.86 -4.19 -15.34
CA ILE A 129 -1.42 -3.91 -15.22
C ILE A 129 -0.79 -4.71 -14.09
N LYS A 130 -1.42 -4.72 -12.91
CA LYS A 130 -0.94 -5.47 -11.75
C LYS A 130 -0.91 -6.98 -12.01
N ASN A 131 -1.92 -7.51 -12.68
CA ASN A 131 -1.97 -8.93 -13.04
C ASN A 131 -0.84 -9.28 -14.02
N ILE A 132 -0.62 -8.47 -15.07
CA ILE A 132 0.44 -8.67 -16.04
C ILE A 132 1.83 -8.57 -15.38
N ALA A 133 2.04 -7.57 -14.52
CA ALA A 133 3.28 -7.40 -13.77
C ALA A 133 3.64 -8.60 -12.87
N ASN A 134 2.66 -9.46 -12.55
CA ASN A 134 2.84 -10.69 -11.78
C ASN A 134 2.93 -11.96 -12.66
N ASN A 135 2.88 -11.85 -14.00
CA ASN A 135 3.08 -13.01 -14.86
C ASN A 135 4.54 -13.50 -14.84
N GLU A 136 4.77 -14.68 -15.42
CA GLU A 136 6.08 -15.36 -15.41
C GLU A 136 7.20 -14.52 -16.02
N PHE A 137 6.95 -13.79 -17.10
CA PHE A 137 7.95 -12.96 -17.75
C PHE A 137 8.46 -11.85 -16.83
N TYR A 138 7.55 -10.98 -16.38
CA TYR A 138 7.92 -9.84 -15.53
C TYR A 138 8.45 -10.27 -14.16
N LYS A 139 7.93 -11.37 -13.63
CA LYS A 139 8.31 -11.83 -12.29
C LYS A 139 9.61 -12.60 -12.26
N ASN A 140 9.85 -13.49 -13.23
CA ASN A 140 10.92 -14.46 -13.19
C ASN A 140 12.04 -14.21 -14.20
N CYS A 141 11.73 -13.63 -15.38
CA CYS A 141 12.72 -13.48 -16.46
C CYS A 141 13.46 -12.14 -16.39
N VAL A 142 12.86 -11.10 -15.82
CA VAL A 142 13.37 -9.72 -15.83
C VAL A 142 14.19 -9.41 -14.58
N SER A 143 15.27 -8.63 -14.74
CA SER A 143 16.11 -8.17 -13.64
C SER A 143 15.49 -6.97 -12.93
N TYR A 144 15.07 -7.17 -11.68
CA TYR A 144 14.59 -6.12 -10.80
C TYR A 144 15.26 -6.18 -9.43
N SER A 145 15.52 -5.02 -8.82
CA SER A 145 15.95 -4.96 -7.43
C SER A 145 14.77 -5.18 -6.46
N LYS A 146 15.07 -5.56 -5.20
CA LYS A 146 14.06 -5.73 -4.15
C LYS A 146 13.21 -4.46 -3.92
N SER A 147 13.78 -3.26 -4.09
CA SER A 147 13.08 -1.99 -3.94
C SER A 147 12.08 -1.73 -5.08
N MET A 148 12.39 -2.17 -6.29
CA MET A 148 11.55 -2.00 -7.48
C MET A 148 10.20 -2.72 -7.36
N ARG A 149 10.17 -3.84 -6.63
CA ARG A 149 8.92 -4.56 -6.33
C ARG A 149 7.95 -3.76 -5.46
N LYS A 150 8.49 -2.88 -4.61
CA LYS A 150 7.70 -2.11 -3.63
C LYS A 150 7.28 -0.73 -4.14
N ASN A 151 7.99 -0.18 -5.12
CA ASN A 151 7.79 1.20 -5.58
C ASN A 151 6.96 1.34 -6.87
N GLY A 152 6.36 0.25 -7.36
CA GLY A 152 5.51 0.27 -8.56
C GLY A 152 6.29 0.21 -9.89
N THR A 153 7.59 -0.16 -9.87
CA THR A 153 8.39 -0.24 -11.11
C THR A 153 7.90 -1.37 -12.03
N TYR A 154 7.47 -2.50 -11.48
CA TYR A 154 6.93 -3.61 -12.29
C TYR A 154 5.72 -3.18 -13.10
N GLU A 155 4.77 -2.56 -12.43
CA GLU A 155 3.54 -2.07 -13.03
C GLU A 155 3.82 -0.98 -14.06
N GLN A 156 4.74 -0.06 -13.74
CA GLN A 156 5.13 0.99 -14.69
C GLN A 156 5.85 0.43 -15.91
N THR A 157 6.61 -0.67 -15.77
CA THR A 157 7.24 -1.34 -16.91
C THR A 157 6.18 -1.89 -17.88
N VAL A 158 5.08 -2.46 -17.36
CA VAL A 158 3.94 -2.92 -18.19
C VAL A 158 3.30 -1.75 -18.93
N ALA A 159 2.98 -0.65 -18.24
CA ALA A 159 2.40 0.54 -18.86
C ALA A 159 3.32 1.13 -19.94
N ASN A 160 4.63 1.20 -19.68
CA ASN A 160 5.61 1.63 -20.67
C ASN A 160 5.69 0.69 -21.88
N SER A 161 5.50 -0.62 -21.68
CA SER A 161 5.47 -1.59 -22.81
C SER A 161 4.26 -1.35 -23.71
N VAL A 162 3.07 -1.11 -23.14
CA VAL A 162 1.87 -0.75 -23.93
C VAL A 162 2.12 0.55 -24.70
N MET A 163 2.64 1.58 -24.02
CA MET A 163 2.93 2.87 -24.64
C MET A 163 3.92 2.75 -25.81
N ALA A 164 5.00 1.98 -25.63
CA ALA A 164 6.02 1.80 -26.66
C ALA A 164 5.54 0.96 -27.84
N THR A 165 4.66 -0.03 -27.61
CA THR A 165 4.18 -0.94 -28.64
C THR A 165 3.10 -0.29 -29.51
N PHE A 166 2.13 0.39 -28.90
CA PHE A 166 0.93 0.86 -29.60
C PHE A 166 0.85 2.38 -29.76
N HIS A 167 1.56 3.15 -28.91
CA HIS A 167 1.45 4.61 -28.85
C HIS A 167 2.82 5.30 -28.87
N LEU A 168 3.81 4.73 -29.56
CA LEU A 168 5.18 5.25 -29.57
C LEU A 168 5.27 6.70 -30.05
N ASN A 169 4.47 7.07 -31.05
CA ASN A 169 4.47 8.42 -31.62
C ASN A 169 3.96 9.48 -30.62
N ASP A 170 3.19 9.06 -29.65
CA ASP A 170 2.59 9.91 -28.61
C ASP A 170 3.34 9.82 -27.27
N TRP A 171 4.57 9.33 -27.28
CA TRP A 171 5.36 9.10 -26.09
C TRP A 171 5.43 10.34 -25.19
N LYS A 172 5.00 10.22 -23.93
CA LYS A 172 5.04 11.29 -22.94
C LYS A 172 6.27 11.19 -22.03
N LYS A 173 6.80 12.36 -21.62
CA LYS A 173 8.06 12.46 -20.87
C LYS A 173 7.96 11.88 -19.46
N THR A 174 6.87 12.15 -18.74
CA THR A 174 6.73 11.70 -17.35
C THR A 174 5.88 10.43 -17.24
N PRO A 175 6.09 9.59 -16.21
CA PRO A 175 5.23 8.44 -15.97
C PRO A 175 3.75 8.80 -15.73
N ASN A 176 3.47 9.94 -15.10
CA ASN A 176 2.09 10.40 -14.88
C ASN A 176 1.40 10.67 -16.21
N ASP A 177 2.04 11.46 -17.08
CA ASP A 177 1.46 11.87 -18.36
C ASP A 177 1.28 10.66 -19.30
N ARG A 178 2.20 9.66 -19.25
CA ARG A 178 2.04 8.41 -20.00
C ARG A 178 0.81 7.63 -19.53
N ASN A 179 0.65 7.49 -18.24
CA ASN A 179 -0.46 6.71 -17.68
C ASN A 179 -1.80 7.44 -17.89
N GLU A 180 -1.82 8.77 -17.79
CA GLU A 180 -3.01 9.58 -18.12
C GLU A 180 -3.39 9.43 -19.61
N TYR A 181 -2.41 9.50 -20.51
CA TYR A 181 -2.62 9.27 -21.93
C TYR A 181 -3.18 7.86 -22.22
N LEU A 182 -2.60 6.82 -21.58
CA LEU A 182 -3.07 5.45 -21.75
C LEU A 182 -4.47 5.24 -21.17
N GLU A 183 -4.84 5.93 -20.09
CA GLU A 183 -6.20 5.88 -19.53
C GLU A 183 -7.24 6.32 -20.55
N GLU A 184 -6.92 7.33 -21.36
CA GLU A 184 -7.82 7.94 -22.34
C GLU A 184 -7.80 7.27 -23.72
N ASN A 185 -6.67 6.69 -24.11
CA ASN A 185 -6.42 6.29 -25.50
C ASN A 185 -6.13 4.80 -25.69
N SER A 186 -6.04 3.98 -24.60
CA SER A 186 -5.75 2.55 -24.73
C SER A 186 -7.00 1.69 -24.62
N SER A 187 -6.85 0.44 -25.04
CA SER A 187 -7.85 -0.61 -24.91
C SER A 187 -7.36 -1.78 -24.03
N PHE A 188 -8.28 -2.58 -23.49
CA PHE A 188 -7.93 -3.80 -22.77
C PHE A 188 -7.18 -4.81 -23.66
N ASP A 189 -7.45 -4.83 -24.96
CA ASP A 189 -6.80 -5.74 -25.91
C ASP A 189 -5.31 -5.44 -26.06
N GLU A 190 -4.89 -4.17 -26.01
CA GLU A 190 -3.48 -3.80 -26.05
C GLU A 190 -2.72 -4.31 -24.83
N PHE A 191 -3.32 -4.22 -23.66
CA PHE A 191 -2.74 -4.80 -22.45
C PHE A 191 -2.69 -6.32 -22.52
N GLU A 192 -3.70 -6.99 -23.11
CA GLU A 192 -3.69 -8.44 -23.27
C GLU A 192 -2.61 -8.89 -24.25
N LYS A 193 -2.41 -8.20 -25.37
CA LYS A 193 -1.30 -8.48 -26.29
C LYS A 193 0.05 -8.37 -25.62
N VAL A 194 0.30 -7.32 -24.83
CA VAL A 194 1.55 -7.21 -24.03
C VAL A 194 1.71 -8.39 -23.06
N ASN A 195 0.62 -8.84 -22.44
CA ASN A 195 0.63 -10.03 -21.59
C ASN A 195 0.98 -11.30 -22.39
N GLU A 196 0.37 -11.49 -23.56
CA GLU A 196 0.64 -12.61 -24.44
C GLU A 196 2.11 -12.64 -24.90
N TYR A 197 2.64 -11.49 -25.35
CA TYR A 197 4.04 -11.38 -25.76
C TYR A 197 5.00 -11.72 -24.62
N GLY A 198 4.76 -11.20 -23.43
CA GLY A 198 5.54 -11.55 -22.25
C GLY A 198 5.50 -13.06 -21.96
N ASN A 199 4.33 -13.67 -22.00
CA ASN A 199 4.18 -15.12 -21.78
C ASN A 199 4.89 -15.96 -22.83
N ARG A 200 4.87 -15.55 -24.11
CA ARG A 200 5.58 -16.24 -25.20
C ARG A 200 7.09 -16.13 -25.00
N ILE A 201 7.61 -14.95 -24.68
CA ILE A 201 9.03 -14.75 -24.37
C ILE A 201 9.44 -15.60 -23.16
N ALA A 202 8.66 -15.60 -22.07
CA ALA A 202 8.93 -16.39 -20.89
C ALA A 202 9.03 -17.89 -21.21
N LYS A 203 8.13 -18.41 -22.04
CA LYS A 203 8.13 -19.81 -22.47
C LYS A 203 9.43 -20.18 -23.22
N VAL A 204 9.89 -19.32 -24.14
CA VAL A 204 11.15 -19.51 -24.86
C VAL A 204 12.34 -19.53 -23.90
N CYS A 205 12.33 -18.70 -22.86
CA CYS A 205 13.37 -18.63 -21.85
C CYS A 205 13.25 -19.71 -20.76
N GLY A 206 12.28 -20.62 -20.87
CA GLY A 206 12.02 -21.64 -19.84
C GLY A 206 11.62 -21.05 -18.48
N ASN A 207 10.98 -19.88 -18.47
CA ASN A 207 10.55 -19.14 -17.28
C ASN A 207 11.70 -18.82 -16.30
N LYS A 208 12.92 -18.67 -16.83
CA LYS A 208 14.12 -18.41 -16.01
C LYS A 208 14.66 -17.01 -16.27
N PHE A 209 15.31 -16.47 -15.24
CA PHE A 209 16.02 -15.19 -15.32
C PHE A 209 17.00 -15.15 -16.48
N GLN A 210 16.98 -14.02 -17.21
CA GLN A 210 17.89 -13.74 -18.32
C GLN A 210 18.56 -12.38 -18.11
N ASN A 211 19.88 -12.33 -18.20
CA ASN A 211 20.65 -11.10 -18.02
C ASN A 211 20.33 -10.01 -19.04
N ILE A 212 19.83 -10.39 -20.21
CA ILE A 212 19.46 -9.46 -21.29
C ILE A 212 18.16 -8.68 -21.01
N PHE A 213 17.30 -9.17 -20.10
CA PHE A 213 16.07 -8.51 -19.75
C PHE A 213 16.24 -7.57 -18.58
N VAL A 214 16.78 -6.39 -18.85
CA VAL A 214 16.85 -5.31 -17.87
C VAL A 214 15.54 -4.52 -17.89
N PHE A 215 14.98 -4.19 -16.75
CA PHE A 215 13.66 -3.56 -16.63
C PHE A 215 13.48 -2.29 -17.49
N LYS A 216 14.56 -1.55 -17.75
CA LYS A 216 14.54 -0.34 -18.60
C LYS A 216 14.30 -0.64 -20.06
N ASP A 217 14.73 -1.81 -20.52
CA ASP A 217 14.73 -2.18 -21.94
C ASP A 217 13.56 -3.10 -22.31
N ILE A 218 12.76 -3.52 -21.30
CA ILE A 218 11.62 -4.44 -21.53
C ILE A 218 10.62 -3.88 -22.51
N LEU A 219 10.35 -2.58 -22.45
CA LEU A 219 9.47 -1.93 -23.44
C LEU A 219 9.95 -2.11 -24.88
N CYS A 220 11.28 -2.08 -25.09
CA CYS A 220 11.86 -2.29 -26.42
C CYS A 220 11.72 -3.77 -26.86
N TRP A 221 11.95 -4.72 -25.93
CA TRP A 221 11.78 -6.14 -26.22
C TRP A 221 10.35 -6.48 -26.61
N ILE A 222 9.35 -5.98 -25.89
CA ILE A 222 7.94 -6.21 -26.17
C ILE A 222 7.54 -5.56 -27.50
N ALA A 223 7.91 -4.29 -27.74
CA ALA A 223 7.60 -3.58 -28.97
C ALA A 223 8.28 -4.20 -30.19
N THR A 224 9.52 -4.72 -30.03
CA THR A 224 10.21 -5.44 -31.13
C THR A 224 9.51 -6.77 -31.39
N PHE A 225 9.11 -7.50 -30.35
CA PHE A 225 8.40 -8.77 -30.50
C PHE A 225 7.10 -8.61 -31.29
N ASP A 226 6.34 -7.53 -31.03
CA ASP A 226 5.13 -7.17 -31.77
C ASP A 226 5.38 -7.01 -33.30
N LYS A 227 6.56 -6.49 -33.69
CA LYS A 227 6.89 -6.28 -35.12
C LYS A 227 7.23 -7.56 -35.87
N PHE A 228 7.59 -8.63 -35.16
CA PHE A 228 7.99 -9.91 -35.73
C PHE A 228 6.94 -11.02 -35.59
N THR A 229 5.79 -10.72 -34.98
CA THR A 229 4.67 -11.65 -34.80
C THR A 229 3.44 -11.26 -35.58
#